data_4ae842ba7ab6b893ff18fab89a700e21
#
_entry.id   4ae842ba7ab6b893ff18fab89a700e21
#
_cell.length_a   1.000
_cell.length_b   1.000
_cell.length_c   1.000
_cell.angle_alpha   90.00
_cell.angle_beta   90.00
_cell.angle_gamma   90.00
#
_symmetry.space_group_name_H-M   'P 1'
#
loop_
_entity.id
_entity.type
_entity.pdbx_description
1 polymer ?
#
loop_
_entity_poly.entity_id
_entity_poly.type
_entity_poly.pdbx_seq_one_letter_code
_entity_poly.pdbx_strand_id
1 'polypeptide(L)'
;SFKDLFDLTKKVNIRLGGKKSIEALTKAGAFDELAPSRSIALACMEDMLREGQKNSSQMAGTSDLFASMEETFDPYEKYLNVKDLSKEDLLNHERDALGYYFSGHPVIAIENMVDNLRSHKVSELTDDVSRAKVVGLLNSYRQIRDRSNKQIAFISFDDGTGTMEGTISTD
;
A
#
# COMPACT_ATOMS: atom_id res chain seq x y z
N SER A 1 -8.85 22.73 5.34
CA SER A 1 -8.15 21.92 4.33
C SER A 1 -6.65 22.07 4.53
N PHE A 2 -5.90 21.06 4.14
CA PHE A 2 -4.44 21.10 4.11
C PHE A 2 -4.01 21.46 2.68
N LYS A 3 -2.94 22.25 2.57
CA LYS A 3 -2.38 22.67 1.29
C LYS A 3 -1.42 21.61 0.72
N ASP A 4 -0.60 21.05 1.60
CA ASP A 4 0.43 20.04 1.30
C ASP A 4 0.77 19.24 2.58
N LEU A 5 1.71 18.30 2.48
CA LEU A 5 2.15 17.48 3.61
C LEU A 5 2.87 18.28 4.69
N PHE A 6 3.59 19.34 4.33
CA PHE A 6 4.28 20.20 5.30
C PHE A 6 3.27 21.07 6.06
N ASP A 7 2.23 21.57 5.39
CA ASP A 7 1.11 22.26 6.04
C ASP A 7 0.34 21.32 7.00
N LEU A 8 0.14 20.06 6.61
CA LEU A 8 -0.43 19.04 7.49
C LEU A 8 0.38 18.92 8.79
N THR A 9 1.71 18.82 8.69
CA THR A 9 2.58 18.65 9.87
C THR A 9 2.65 19.88 10.76
N LYS A 10 2.41 21.07 10.21
CA LYS A 10 2.31 22.30 10.99
C LYS A 10 1.01 22.38 11.79
N LYS A 11 -0.09 21.86 11.25
CA LYS A 11 -1.44 21.95 11.84
C LYS A 11 -1.81 20.77 12.71
N VAL A 12 -1.22 19.61 12.49
CA VAL A 12 -1.52 18.36 13.20
C VAL A 12 -0.32 17.93 14.05
N ASN A 13 -0.58 17.60 15.32
CA ASN A 13 0.47 17.05 16.18
C ASN A 13 0.80 15.60 15.80
N ILE A 14 1.74 15.45 14.89
CA ILE A 14 2.15 14.14 14.35
C ILE A 14 2.86 13.25 15.39
N ARG A 15 3.34 13.82 16.52
CA ARG A 15 3.98 13.04 17.57
C ARG A 15 3.08 11.94 18.14
N LEU A 16 1.77 12.13 18.11
CA LEU A 16 0.79 11.15 18.62
C LEU A 16 0.71 9.90 17.74
N GLY A 17 0.94 10.02 16.43
CA GLY A 17 0.88 8.89 15.50
C GLY A 17 2.24 8.19 15.26
N GLY A 18 3.34 8.90 15.46
CA GLY A 18 4.70 8.41 15.16
C GLY A 18 4.99 8.25 13.66
N LYS A 19 6.29 8.09 13.33
CA LYS A 19 6.77 7.92 11.93
C LYS A 19 6.09 6.74 11.22
N LYS A 20 5.91 5.61 11.92
CA LYS A 20 5.32 4.39 11.33
C LYS A 20 3.87 4.59 10.86
N SER A 21 3.07 5.36 11.62
CA SER A 21 1.68 5.62 11.22
C SER A 21 1.59 6.52 10.00
N ILE A 22 2.46 7.54 9.92
CA ILE A 22 2.53 8.41 8.73
C ILE A 22 3.01 7.62 7.51
N GLU A 23 4.00 6.76 7.69
CA GLU A 23 4.49 5.87 6.62
C GLU A 23 3.39 4.93 6.13
N ALA A 24 2.64 4.30 7.04
CA ALA A 24 1.52 3.43 6.68
C ALA A 24 0.41 4.20 5.93
N LEU A 25 0.05 5.40 6.39
CA LEU A 25 -0.91 6.27 5.70
C LEU A 25 -0.42 6.69 4.30
N THR A 26 0.89 7.01 4.16
CA THR A 26 1.49 7.33 2.86
C THR A 26 1.44 6.12 1.94
N LYS A 27 1.83 4.93 2.41
CA LYS A 27 1.76 3.68 1.66
C LYS A 27 0.35 3.31 1.25
N ALA A 28 -0.64 3.60 2.10
CA ALA A 28 -2.07 3.42 1.82
C ALA A 28 -2.64 4.42 0.79
N GLY A 29 -1.89 5.47 0.42
CA GLY A 29 -2.36 6.51 -0.50
C GLY A 29 -3.19 7.61 0.16
N ALA A 30 -3.24 7.69 1.48
CA ALA A 30 -4.04 8.67 2.20
C ALA A 30 -3.62 10.14 1.94
N PHE A 31 -2.43 10.34 1.40
CA PHE A 31 -1.84 11.66 1.13
C PHE A 31 -1.60 11.93 -0.35
N ASP A 32 -2.18 11.15 -1.26
CA ASP A 32 -1.98 11.30 -2.70
C ASP A 32 -2.45 12.66 -3.24
N GLU A 33 -3.40 13.32 -2.56
CA GLU A 33 -3.83 14.69 -2.88
C GLU A 33 -2.97 15.81 -2.27
N LEU A 34 -2.06 15.46 -1.35
CA LEU A 34 -1.23 16.42 -0.61
C LEU A 34 0.23 16.44 -1.06
N ALA A 35 0.61 15.54 -1.96
CA ALA A 35 1.96 15.46 -2.52
C ALA A 35 1.90 15.20 -4.03
N PRO A 36 2.93 15.59 -4.80
CA PRO A 36 3.00 15.34 -6.24
C PRO A 36 2.94 13.86 -6.62
N SER A 37 3.53 12.99 -5.80
CA SER A 37 3.43 11.54 -5.94
C SER A 37 3.68 10.85 -4.59
N ARG A 38 3.27 9.57 -4.49
CA ARG A 38 3.51 8.74 -3.30
C ARG A 38 5.00 8.52 -3.05
N SER A 39 5.80 8.46 -4.11
CA SER A 39 7.26 8.39 -4.06
C SER A 39 7.87 9.61 -3.38
N ILE A 40 7.42 10.80 -3.77
CA ILE A 40 7.84 12.07 -3.20
C ILE A 40 7.38 12.18 -1.74
N ALA A 41 6.14 11.77 -1.44
CA ALA A 41 5.62 11.76 -0.08
C ALA A 41 6.47 10.89 0.86
N LEU A 42 6.91 9.71 0.40
CA LEU A 42 7.82 8.84 1.16
C LEU A 42 9.21 9.46 1.32
N ALA A 43 9.75 10.06 0.26
CA ALA A 43 11.09 10.65 0.27
C ALA A 43 11.18 11.89 1.19
N CYS A 44 10.16 12.73 1.24
CA CYS A 44 10.15 13.93 2.06
C CYS A 44 9.75 13.71 3.53
N MET A 45 9.38 12.49 3.89
CA MET A 45 8.80 12.16 5.20
C MET A 45 9.67 12.60 6.39
N GLU A 46 10.98 12.38 6.33
CA GLU A 46 11.88 12.74 7.44
C GLU A 46 11.99 14.25 7.63
N ASP A 47 12.04 15.00 6.53
CA ASP A 47 12.12 16.45 6.59
C ASP A 47 10.80 17.06 7.05
N MET A 48 9.70 16.56 6.55
CA MET A 48 8.36 16.91 6.98
C MET A 48 8.16 16.71 8.49
N LEU A 49 8.55 15.55 9.03
CA LEU A 49 8.47 15.25 10.45
C LEU A 49 9.39 16.16 11.29
N ARG A 50 10.57 16.48 10.78
CA ARG A 50 11.52 17.39 11.44
C ARG A 50 10.95 18.81 11.53
N GLU A 51 10.33 19.31 10.47
CA GLU A 51 9.69 20.63 10.47
C GLU A 51 8.49 20.68 11.42
N GLY A 52 7.63 19.68 11.41
CA GLY A 52 6.52 19.57 12.35
C GLY A 52 6.96 19.55 13.82
N GLN A 53 8.14 18.95 14.12
CA GLN A 53 8.72 18.96 15.46
C GLN A 53 9.24 20.35 15.86
N LYS A 54 9.88 21.07 14.96
CA LYS A 54 10.36 22.44 15.23
C LYS A 54 9.18 23.38 15.55
N ASN A 55 8.12 23.36 14.75
CA ASN A 55 6.96 24.20 14.94
C ASN A 55 6.25 23.92 16.25
N SER A 56 6.13 22.64 16.66
CA SER A 56 5.51 22.30 17.96
C SER A 56 6.36 22.74 19.18
N SER A 57 7.67 22.91 19.01
CA SER A 57 8.57 23.43 20.05
C SER A 57 8.54 24.96 20.13
N GLN A 58 8.31 25.66 19.03
CA GLN A 58 8.21 27.11 18.95
C GLN A 58 6.87 27.64 19.47
N MET A 59 5.76 26.90 19.30
CA MET A 59 4.47 27.27 19.91
C MET A 59 4.52 27.35 21.46
N ALA A 60 5.57 26.80 22.07
CA ALA A 60 5.75 26.84 23.53
C ALA A 60 6.48 28.10 24.05
N GLY A 61 6.90 29.02 23.20
CA GLY A 61 7.61 30.18 23.77
C GLY A 61 8.36 31.15 22.88
N THR A 62 7.93 31.49 21.67
CA THR A 62 8.41 32.78 21.04
C THR A 62 7.56 33.15 19.82
N SER A 63 7.06 34.36 19.80
CA SER A 63 6.42 35.05 18.68
C SER A 63 7.42 35.13 17.52
N ASP A 64 7.10 34.47 16.39
CA ASP A 64 7.95 34.44 15.22
C ASP A 64 7.84 35.79 14.46
N LEU A 65 8.86 36.64 14.64
CA LEU A 65 9.02 37.92 13.92
C LEU A 65 9.33 37.75 12.44
N PHE A 66 9.55 36.51 11.97
CA PHE A 66 9.89 36.17 10.58
C PHE A 66 8.78 35.48 9.77
N ALA A 67 7.59 35.33 10.35
CA ALA A 67 6.44 34.69 9.69
C ALA A 67 5.91 35.47 8.45
N SER A 68 6.43 36.67 8.15
CA SER A 68 5.97 37.51 7.06
C SER A 68 6.78 37.41 5.76
N MET A 69 7.83 36.61 5.70
CA MET A 69 8.52 36.25 4.45
C MET A 69 8.07 34.85 4.02
N GLU A 70 6.84 34.71 3.56
CA GLU A 70 6.45 33.58 2.72
C GLU A 70 7.15 33.73 1.36
N GLU A 71 8.42 33.31 1.29
CA GLU A 71 8.99 32.92 0.01
C GLU A 71 8.12 31.80 -0.53
N THR A 72 7.69 31.92 -1.78
CA THR A 72 6.94 30.92 -2.55
C THR A 72 7.86 29.74 -2.88
N PHE A 73 8.39 29.10 -1.82
CA PHE A 73 9.25 27.94 -1.94
C PHE A 73 8.39 26.69 -2.05
N ASP A 74 8.57 25.96 -3.16
CA ASP A 74 7.95 24.63 -3.28
C ASP A 74 8.69 23.64 -2.37
N PRO A 75 8.02 23.12 -1.32
CA PRO A 75 8.69 22.20 -0.37
C PRO A 75 9.12 20.88 -1.02
N TYR A 76 8.63 20.58 -2.23
CA TYR A 76 8.94 19.36 -2.97
C TYR A 76 10.07 19.52 -3.99
N GLU A 77 10.56 20.76 -4.25
CA GLU A 77 11.56 21.04 -5.29
C GLU A 77 12.78 20.10 -5.24
N LYS A 78 13.32 19.84 -4.06
CA LYS A 78 14.49 18.96 -3.89
C LYS A 78 14.19 17.46 -4.13
N TYR A 79 12.92 17.07 -4.25
CA TYR A 79 12.49 15.68 -4.45
C TYR A 79 12.00 15.40 -5.87
N LEU A 80 11.99 16.37 -6.77
CA LEU A 80 11.51 16.23 -8.16
C LEU A 80 12.25 15.16 -8.97
N ASN A 81 13.47 14.80 -8.57
CA ASN A 81 14.27 13.73 -9.19
C ASN A 81 14.01 12.34 -8.60
N VAL A 82 13.12 12.21 -7.63
CA VAL A 82 12.75 10.90 -7.06
C VAL A 82 11.99 10.10 -8.12
N LYS A 83 12.47 8.88 -8.38
CA LYS A 83 11.82 7.98 -9.34
C LYS A 83 10.47 7.54 -8.79
N ASP A 84 9.45 7.58 -9.64
CA ASP A 84 8.13 7.07 -9.27
C ASP A 84 8.15 5.58 -8.96
N LEU A 85 7.30 5.17 -8.02
CA LEU A 85 7.09 3.78 -7.69
C LEU A 85 6.50 3.04 -8.89
N SER A 86 6.95 1.80 -9.09
CA SER A 86 6.28 0.91 -10.03
C SER A 86 4.85 0.61 -9.58
N LYS A 87 3.99 0.19 -10.50
CA LYS A 87 2.62 -0.24 -10.15
C LYS A 87 2.64 -1.40 -9.15
N GLU A 88 3.61 -2.30 -9.28
CA GLU A 88 3.81 -3.42 -8.36
C GLU A 88 4.17 -2.93 -6.95
N ASP A 89 5.11 -1.97 -6.84
CA ASP A 89 5.49 -1.41 -5.54
C ASP A 89 4.32 -0.67 -4.88
N LEU A 90 3.52 0.07 -5.66
CA LEU A 90 2.32 0.73 -5.15
C LEU A 90 1.33 -0.27 -4.55
N LEU A 91 1.04 -1.36 -5.27
CA LEU A 91 0.15 -2.42 -4.79
C LEU A 91 0.71 -3.13 -3.56
N ASN A 92 2.01 -3.41 -3.53
CA ASN A 92 2.68 -3.99 -2.37
C ASN A 92 2.60 -3.07 -1.15
N HIS A 93 2.78 -1.75 -1.33
CA HIS A 93 2.63 -0.78 -0.26
C HIS A 93 1.20 -0.74 0.30
N GLU A 94 0.19 -0.80 -0.55
CA GLU A 94 -1.22 -0.87 -0.11
C GLU A 94 -1.47 -2.14 0.70
N ARG A 95 -1.03 -3.29 0.21
CA ARG A 95 -1.16 -4.57 0.93
C ARG A 95 -0.46 -4.54 2.28
N ASP A 96 0.75 -4.00 2.36
CA ASP A 96 1.52 -3.90 3.60
C ASP A 96 0.83 -2.99 4.62
N ALA A 97 0.20 -1.89 4.15
CA ALA A 97 -0.44 -0.90 5.00
C ALA A 97 -1.88 -1.25 5.39
N LEU A 98 -2.66 -1.79 4.44
CA LEU A 98 -4.10 -2.03 4.57
C LEU A 98 -4.43 -3.51 4.77
N GLY A 99 -3.52 -4.42 4.41
CA GLY A 99 -3.77 -5.86 4.38
C GLY A 99 -4.44 -6.36 3.10
N TYR A 100 -4.76 -5.48 2.17
CA TYR A 100 -5.37 -5.79 0.87
C TYR A 100 -4.93 -4.80 -0.22
N TYR A 101 -5.18 -5.13 -1.47
CA TYR A 101 -4.93 -4.28 -2.62
C TYR A 101 -6.14 -3.36 -2.85
N PHE A 102 -5.93 -2.05 -2.83
CA PHE A 102 -7.00 -1.05 -2.98
C PHE A 102 -7.12 -0.52 -4.42
N SER A 103 -6.01 -0.10 -5.02
CA SER A 103 -6.02 0.55 -6.34
C SER A 103 -5.98 -0.41 -7.52
N GLY A 104 -5.93 -1.73 -7.26
CA GLY A 104 -5.87 -2.77 -8.28
C GLY A 104 -5.49 -4.11 -7.70
N HIS A 105 -5.24 -5.10 -8.56
CA HIS A 105 -4.78 -6.42 -8.15
C HIS A 105 -3.60 -6.88 -9.03
N PRO A 106 -2.55 -7.52 -8.48
CA PRO A 106 -1.38 -7.95 -9.26
C PRO A 106 -1.72 -8.84 -10.45
N VAL A 107 -2.67 -9.77 -10.31
CA VAL A 107 -3.11 -10.66 -11.40
C VAL A 107 -3.83 -9.88 -12.50
N ILE A 108 -4.65 -8.90 -12.14
CA ILE A 108 -5.32 -8.03 -13.12
C ILE A 108 -4.29 -7.17 -13.86
N ALA A 109 -3.24 -6.73 -13.17
CA ALA A 109 -2.18 -5.95 -13.81
C ALA A 109 -1.45 -6.70 -14.94
N ILE A 110 -1.45 -8.03 -14.90
CA ILE A 110 -0.84 -8.92 -15.91
C ILE A 110 -1.88 -9.76 -16.67
N GLU A 111 -3.15 -9.35 -16.68
CA GLU A 111 -4.27 -10.12 -17.24
C GLU A 111 -3.98 -10.60 -18.66
N ASN A 112 -3.47 -9.74 -19.53
CA ASN A 112 -3.12 -10.11 -20.90
C ASN A 112 -2.09 -11.26 -21.01
N MET A 113 -1.25 -11.44 -19.98
CA MET A 113 -0.23 -12.51 -19.96
C MET A 113 -0.83 -13.83 -19.46
N VAL A 114 -1.81 -13.77 -18.57
CA VAL A 114 -2.35 -14.96 -17.90
C VAL A 114 -3.65 -15.48 -18.52
N ASP A 115 -4.34 -14.69 -19.37
CA ASP A 115 -5.61 -15.08 -19.99
C ASP A 115 -5.50 -16.39 -20.80
N ASN A 116 -4.38 -16.62 -21.46
CA ASN A 116 -4.15 -17.86 -22.20
C ASN A 116 -3.82 -19.08 -21.29
N LEU A 117 -3.55 -18.84 -20.01
CA LEU A 117 -3.17 -19.88 -19.05
C LEU A 117 -4.37 -20.36 -18.22
N ARG A 118 -5.45 -19.58 -18.14
CA ARG A 118 -6.66 -19.90 -17.37
C ARG A 118 -7.83 -20.27 -18.29
N SER A 119 -8.72 -21.11 -17.80
CA SER A 119 -10.01 -21.41 -18.46
C SER A 119 -11.17 -20.64 -17.81
N HIS A 120 -11.02 -20.27 -16.53
CA HIS A 120 -12.06 -19.58 -15.74
C HIS A 120 -11.40 -18.57 -14.81
N LYS A 121 -12.13 -17.50 -14.51
CA LYS A 121 -11.87 -16.63 -13.34
C LYS A 121 -12.51 -17.25 -12.11
N VAL A 122 -12.02 -16.87 -10.92
CA VAL A 122 -12.61 -17.40 -9.66
C VAL A 122 -14.09 -17.06 -9.54
N SER A 123 -14.50 -15.86 -9.97
CA SER A 123 -15.89 -15.41 -9.97
C SER A 123 -16.83 -16.21 -10.91
N GLU A 124 -16.27 -16.97 -11.85
CA GLU A 124 -17.02 -17.78 -12.81
C GLU A 124 -17.17 -19.24 -12.37
N LEU A 125 -16.53 -19.63 -11.26
CA LEU A 125 -16.60 -20.98 -10.73
C LEU A 125 -17.96 -21.20 -10.04
N THR A 126 -18.63 -22.26 -10.47
CA THR A 126 -19.89 -22.76 -9.88
C THR A 126 -19.73 -24.22 -9.54
N ASP A 127 -20.68 -24.79 -8.79
CA ASP A 127 -20.69 -26.21 -8.41
C ASP A 127 -20.76 -27.17 -9.62
N ASP A 128 -21.18 -26.66 -10.78
CA ASP A 128 -21.25 -27.45 -12.02
C ASP A 128 -19.89 -27.58 -12.74
N VAL A 129 -18.90 -26.79 -12.33
CA VAL A 129 -17.55 -26.79 -12.94
C VAL A 129 -16.71 -27.90 -12.33
N SER A 130 -16.63 -29.04 -13.01
CA SER A 130 -15.86 -30.21 -12.53
C SER A 130 -14.34 -30.06 -12.67
N ARG A 131 -13.88 -29.19 -13.58
CA ARG A 131 -12.45 -28.93 -13.81
C ARG A 131 -12.23 -27.53 -14.35
N ALA A 132 -11.36 -26.76 -13.70
CA ALA A 132 -10.95 -25.43 -14.11
C ALA A 132 -9.42 -25.27 -14.06
N LYS A 133 -8.91 -24.38 -14.92
CA LYS A 133 -7.57 -23.80 -14.79
C LYS A 133 -7.76 -22.36 -14.32
N VAL A 134 -7.22 -22.02 -13.17
CA VAL A 134 -7.26 -20.66 -12.62
C VAL A 134 -5.84 -20.18 -12.38
N VAL A 135 -5.64 -18.87 -12.49
CA VAL A 135 -4.37 -18.19 -12.18
C VAL A 135 -4.67 -17.17 -11.11
N GLY A 136 -3.95 -17.23 -10.02
CA GLY A 136 -4.17 -16.35 -8.89
C GLY A 136 -2.91 -16.14 -8.06
N LEU A 137 -2.97 -15.18 -7.14
CA LEU A 137 -1.97 -14.91 -6.15
C LEU A 137 -2.19 -15.81 -4.94
N LEU A 138 -1.17 -16.51 -4.49
CA LEU A 138 -1.25 -17.36 -3.30
C LEU A 138 -1.29 -16.47 -2.04
N ASN A 139 -2.43 -16.45 -1.36
CA ASN A 139 -2.63 -15.67 -0.13
C ASN A 139 -2.18 -16.43 1.12
N SER A 140 -2.45 -17.73 1.18
CA SER A 140 -2.05 -18.56 2.29
C SER A 140 -1.71 -19.98 1.85
N TYR A 141 -0.79 -20.59 2.59
CA TYR A 141 -0.40 -21.98 2.45
C TYR A 141 -0.21 -22.59 3.84
N ARG A 142 -0.90 -23.70 4.12
CA ARG A 142 -0.75 -24.45 5.36
C ARG A 142 -0.68 -25.92 5.05
N GLN A 143 0.40 -26.58 5.46
CA GLN A 143 0.58 -28.01 5.29
C GLN A 143 0.39 -28.73 6.63
N ILE A 144 -0.34 -29.84 6.59
CA ILE A 144 -0.52 -30.75 7.71
C ILE A 144 -0.27 -32.19 7.25
N ARG A 145 -0.11 -33.11 8.21
CA ARG A 145 -0.15 -34.55 7.95
C ARG A 145 -1.44 -35.10 8.51
N ASP A 146 -2.10 -35.93 7.74
CA ASP A 146 -3.29 -36.65 8.19
C ASP A 146 -2.91 -37.85 9.10
N ARG A 147 -3.92 -38.55 9.61
CA ARG A 147 -3.73 -39.73 10.46
C ARG A 147 -3.03 -40.89 9.74
N SER A 148 -3.03 -40.91 8.42
CA SER A 148 -2.35 -41.87 7.55
C SER A 148 -0.96 -41.44 7.15
N ASN A 149 -0.42 -40.32 7.75
CA ASN A 149 0.86 -39.70 7.43
C ASN A 149 0.97 -39.12 6.02
N LYS A 150 -0.16 -38.98 5.31
CA LYS A 150 -0.22 -38.29 4.03
C LYS A 150 -0.15 -36.77 4.22
N GLN A 151 0.53 -36.08 3.31
CA GLN A 151 0.63 -34.64 3.34
C GLN A 151 -0.61 -34.03 2.68
N ILE A 152 -1.24 -33.12 3.39
CA ILE A 152 -2.37 -32.33 2.89
C ILE A 152 -1.97 -30.87 3.02
N ALA A 153 -2.09 -30.09 1.93
CA ALA A 153 -1.90 -28.66 1.95
C ALA A 153 -3.23 -27.94 1.72
N PHE A 154 -3.52 -26.99 2.58
CA PHE A 154 -4.61 -26.04 2.41
C PHE A 154 -4.02 -24.79 1.78
N ILE A 155 -4.64 -24.30 0.71
CA ILE A 155 -4.22 -23.12 0.00
C ILE A 155 -5.42 -22.16 -0.10
N SER A 156 -5.11 -20.87 -0.07
CA SER A 156 -6.06 -19.82 -0.46
C SER A 156 -5.37 -18.96 -1.51
N PHE A 157 -6.06 -18.65 -2.58
CA PHE A 157 -5.56 -17.78 -3.64
C PHE A 157 -6.66 -16.85 -4.17
N ASP A 158 -6.22 -15.77 -4.78
CA ASP A 158 -7.05 -14.66 -5.25
C ASP A 158 -6.60 -14.26 -6.65
N ASP A 159 -7.54 -14.10 -7.58
CA ASP A 159 -7.27 -13.68 -8.95
C ASP A 159 -7.70 -12.23 -9.23
N GLY A 160 -8.16 -11.53 -8.19
CA GLY A 160 -8.70 -10.18 -8.27
C GLY A 160 -10.19 -10.13 -8.63
N THR A 161 -10.82 -11.27 -8.97
CA THR A 161 -12.27 -11.39 -9.15
C THR A 161 -12.94 -12.12 -7.98
N GLY A 162 -12.15 -12.84 -7.19
CA GLY A 162 -12.59 -13.54 -6.00
C GLY A 162 -11.47 -14.33 -5.34
N THR A 163 -11.72 -14.78 -4.12
CA THR A 163 -10.82 -15.65 -3.37
C THR A 163 -11.37 -17.07 -3.39
N MET A 164 -10.47 -18.05 -3.59
CA MET A 164 -10.81 -19.47 -3.57
C MET A 164 -9.91 -20.20 -2.59
N GLU A 165 -10.50 -21.14 -1.85
CA GLU A 165 -9.78 -22.07 -0.99
C GLU A 165 -9.75 -23.44 -1.63
N GLY A 166 -8.64 -24.15 -1.45
CA GLY A 166 -8.46 -25.48 -2.00
C GLY A 166 -7.62 -26.38 -1.12
N THR A 167 -7.73 -27.67 -1.37
CA THR A 167 -6.92 -28.70 -0.69
C THR A 167 -6.12 -29.47 -1.73
N ILE A 168 -4.82 -29.60 -1.49
CA ILE A 168 -3.92 -30.42 -2.29
C ILE A 168 -3.53 -31.62 -1.43
N SER A 169 -3.80 -32.82 -1.90
CA SER A 169 -3.34 -34.08 -1.27
C SER A 169 -2.31 -34.78 -2.16
N THR A 170 -1.32 -35.38 -1.54
CA THR A 170 -0.43 -36.33 -2.23
C THR A 170 -1.09 -37.69 -2.21
N ASP A 171 -1.48 -38.17 -3.38
CA ASP A 171 -1.92 -39.56 -3.55
C ASP A 171 -0.77 -40.55 -3.35
#